data_60e60a10f4f127a9208342ba33becffb
#
_entry.id   60e60a10f4f127a9208342ba33becffb
#
_cell.length_a   1.000
_cell.length_b   1.000
_cell.length_c   1.000
_cell.angle_alpha   90.00
_cell.angle_beta   90.00
_cell.angle_gamma   90.00
#
_symmetry.space_group_name_H-M   'P 1'
#
loop_
_entity.id
_entity.type
_entity.pdbx_description
1 polymer ?
#
loop_
_entity_poly.entity_id
_entity_poly.type
_entity_poly.pdbx_seq_one_letter_code
_entity_poly.pdbx_strand_id
1 'polypeptide(L)'
;MQNFQITITVEEAAIITAALDFVRRNLALDADTMLWRFVSGDKIAFDVSQVFALEQLETHIADTAADALEQHPFNPYIKTF
;
A
#
# COMPACT_ATOMS: atom_id res chain seq x y z
N MET A 1 -10.56 13.54 11.86
CA MET A 1 -9.72 13.32 10.66
C MET A 1 -10.57 13.54 9.43
N GLN A 2 -10.04 14.28 8.47
CA GLN A 2 -10.74 14.52 7.22
C GLN A 2 -10.45 13.42 6.23
N ASN A 3 -11.48 12.98 5.53
CA ASN A 3 -11.36 12.04 4.45
C ASN A 3 -11.48 12.78 3.13
N PHE A 4 -10.79 12.31 2.13
CA PHE A 4 -10.93 12.81 0.78
C PHE A 4 -10.86 11.66 -0.21
N GLN A 5 -11.40 11.89 -1.38
CA GLN A 5 -11.38 10.88 -2.44
C GLN A 5 -10.37 11.24 -3.50
N ILE A 6 -9.68 10.23 -3.99
CA ILE A 6 -8.82 10.35 -5.16
C ILE A 6 -9.24 9.32 -6.19
N THR A 7 -9.07 9.67 -7.44
CA THR A 7 -9.34 8.74 -8.53
C THR A 7 -8.02 8.25 -9.09
N ILE A 8 -7.84 6.94 -9.10
CA ILE A 8 -6.64 6.31 -9.65
C ILE A 8 -7.03 5.20 -10.62
N THR A 9 -6.15 4.91 -11.54
CA THR A 9 -6.32 3.79 -12.46
C THR A 9 -5.92 2.48 -11.79
N VAL A 10 -6.30 1.36 -12.40
CA VAL A 10 -5.88 0.04 -11.92
C VAL A 10 -4.36 -0.08 -11.96
N GLU A 11 -3.70 0.48 -12.96
CA GLU A 11 -2.24 0.47 -13.05
C GLU A 11 -1.60 1.25 -11.93
N GLU A 12 -2.14 2.44 -11.63
CA GLU A 12 -1.67 3.25 -10.51
C GLU A 12 -1.88 2.53 -9.17
N ALA A 13 -3.02 1.85 -9.01
CA ALA A 13 -3.29 1.06 -7.82
C ALA A 13 -2.27 -0.06 -7.65
N ALA A 14 -1.87 -0.73 -8.73
CA ALA A 14 -0.86 -1.78 -8.69
C ALA A 14 0.50 -1.23 -8.26
N ILE A 15 0.89 -0.06 -8.75
CA ILE A 15 2.13 0.60 -8.37
C ILE A 15 2.11 0.98 -6.90
N ILE A 16 1.02 1.58 -6.45
CA ILE A 16 0.87 1.99 -5.05
C ILE A 16 0.92 0.77 -4.12
N THR A 17 0.21 -0.29 -4.47
CA THR A 17 0.20 -1.52 -3.68
C THR A 17 1.61 -2.12 -3.59
N ALA A 18 2.34 -2.15 -4.69
CA ALA A 18 3.72 -2.64 -4.69
C ALA A 18 4.63 -1.77 -3.82
N ALA A 19 4.47 -0.46 -3.88
CA ALA A 19 5.23 0.47 -3.05
C ALA A 19 4.93 0.29 -1.55
N LEU A 20 3.66 0.13 -1.21
CA LEU A 20 3.24 -0.09 0.17
C LEU A 20 3.76 -1.44 0.69
N ASP A 21 3.72 -2.47 -0.12
CA ASP A 21 4.26 -3.78 0.21
C ASP A 21 5.77 -3.69 0.46
N PHE A 22 6.50 -2.97 -0.38
CA PHE A 22 7.93 -2.74 -0.22
C PHE A 22 8.22 -2.05 1.11
N VAL A 23 7.48 -0.99 1.44
CA VAL A 23 7.63 -0.27 2.70
C VAL A 23 7.39 -1.23 3.88
N ARG A 24 6.30 -1.95 3.86
CA ARG A 24 5.93 -2.88 4.94
C ARG A 24 7.00 -3.94 5.18
N ARG A 25 7.58 -4.48 4.13
CA ARG A 25 8.58 -5.55 4.23
C ARG A 25 9.94 -5.07 4.71
N ASN A 26 10.21 -3.78 4.57
CA ASN A 26 11.50 -3.20 4.91
C ASN A 26 11.49 -2.43 6.23
N LEU A 27 10.44 -2.59 7.03
CA LEU A 27 10.36 -2.00 8.36
C LEU A 27 10.70 -3.02 9.42
N ALA A 28 11.43 -2.58 10.43
CA ALA A 28 11.74 -3.37 11.61
C ALA A 28 11.47 -2.55 12.87
N LEU A 29 11.02 -3.20 13.90
CA LEU A 29 10.73 -2.55 15.17
C LEU A 29 12.02 -2.17 15.89
N ASP A 30 12.13 -0.90 16.24
CA ASP A 30 13.16 -0.40 17.12
C ASP A 30 12.63 -0.46 18.55
N ALA A 31 13.13 -1.41 19.33
CA ALA A 31 12.64 -1.64 20.69
C ALA A 31 12.89 -0.46 21.64
N ASP A 32 13.91 0.34 21.38
CA ASP A 32 14.24 1.49 22.23
C ASP A 32 13.22 2.62 22.12
N THR A 33 12.73 2.87 20.89
CA THR A 33 11.77 3.94 20.64
C THR A 33 10.34 3.41 20.40
N MET A 34 10.19 2.11 20.23
CA MET A 34 8.92 1.47 19.84
C MET A 34 8.39 1.98 18.51
N LEU A 35 9.29 2.42 17.64
CA LEU A 35 8.95 2.86 16.29
C LEU A 35 9.44 1.85 15.26
N TRP A 36 8.72 1.77 14.16
CA TRP A 36 9.11 0.95 13.02
C TRP A 36 9.95 1.79 12.07
N ARG A 37 11.14 1.33 11.78
CA ARG A 37 12.11 2.04 10.95
C ARG A 37 12.53 1.18 9.78
N PHE A 38 12.95 1.82 8.70
CA PHE A 38 13.53 1.09 7.58
C PHE A 38 14.84 0.41 7.99
N VAL A 39 14.98 -0.84 7.58
CA VAL A 39 16.22 -1.61 7.83
C VAL A 39 17.43 -1.01 7.13
N SER A 40 17.20 -0.21 6.08
CA SER A 40 18.27 0.49 5.36
C SER A 40 18.86 1.68 6.13
N GLY A 41 18.26 2.05 7.26
CA GLY A 41 18.75 3.15 8.08
C GLY A 41 18.17 4.51 7.77
N ASP A 42 17.14 4.58 6.94
CA ASP A 42 16.45 5.85 6.70
C ASP A 42 15.83 6.40 7.97
N LYS A 43 15.75 7.72 8.02
CA LYS A 43 15.24 8.43 9.21
C LYS A 43 13.74 8.36 9.39
N ILE A 44 13.03 7.92 8.37
CA ILE A 44 11.57 7.79 8.43
C ILE A 44 11.21 6.71 9.43
N ALA A 45 10.27 7.03 10.30
CA ALA A 45 9.79 6.11 11.31
C ALA A 45 8.26 6.15 11.39
N PHE A 46 7.67 5.02 11.69
CA PHE A 46 6.23 4.87 11.84
C PHE A 46 5.91 4.31 13.22
N ASP A 47 4.86 4.81 13.86
CA ASP A 47 4.34 4.19 15.06
C ASP A 47 3.47 2.98 14.70
N VAL A 48 3.05 2.21 15.71
CA VAL A 48 2.26 0.99 15.51
C VAL A 48 0.94 1.29 14.81
N SER A 49 0.34 2.43 15.09
CA SER A 49 -0.93 2.83 14.46
C SER A 49 -0.74 3.12 12.97
N GLN A 50 0.36 3.75 12.60
CA GLN A 50 0.71 4.02 11.20
C GLN A 50 1.03 2.74 10.43
N VAL A 51 1.72 1.79 11.04
CA VAL A 51 2.00 0.48 10.42
C VAL A 51 0.69 -0.27 10.18
N PHE A 52 -0.22 -0.23 11.12
CA PHE A 52 -1.52 -0.86 10.98
C PHE A 52 -2.33 -0.21 9.86
N ALA A 53 -2.32 1.13 9.79
CA ALA A 53 -2.98 1.87 8.73
C ALA A 53 -2.37 1.55 7.35
N LEU A 54 -1.08 1.35 7.29
CA LEU A 54 -0.37 0.95 6.06
C LEU A 54 -0.88 -0.39 5.54
N GLU A 55 -1.01 -1.37 6.40
CA GLU A 55 -1.53 -2.69 6.04
C GLU A 55 -2.97 -2.62 5.56
N GLN A 56 -3.80 -1.85 6.24
CA GLN A 56 -5.19 -1.67 5.85
C GLN A 56 -5.32 -0.96 4.51
N LEU A 57 -4.50 0.04 4.27
CA LEU A 57 -4.50 0.78 3.01
C LEU A 57 -4.09 -0.12 1.85
N GLU A 58 -3.06 -0.92 2.03
CA GLU A 58 -2.61 -1.90 1.02
C GLU A 58 -3.74 -2.84 0.63
N THR A 59 -4.41 -3.43 1.61
CA THR A 59 -5.53 -4.33 1.39
C THR A 59 -6.70 -3.63 0.71
N HIS A 60 -7.03 -2.43 1.17
CA HIS A 60 -8.14 -1.66 0.62
C HIS A 60 -7.91 -1.32 -0.86
N ILE A 61 -6.73 -0.88 -1.22
CA ILE A 61 -6.40 -0.56 -2.61
C ILE A 61 -6.42 -1.81 -3.47
N ALA A 62 -5.86 -2.92 -2.99
CA ALA A 62 -5.84 -4.18 -3.72
C ALA A 62 -7.26 -4.71 -3.96
N ASP A 63 -8.12 -4.68 -2.96
CA ASP A 63 -9.50 -5.14 -3.08
C ASP A 63 -10.31 -4.25 -4.02
N THR A 64 -10.14 -2.95 -3.94
CA THR A 64 -10.82 -2.00 -4.82
C THR A 64 -10.39 -2.19 -6.27
N ALA A 65 -9.11 -2.41 -6.51
CA ALA A 65 -8.59 -2.68 -7.85
C ALA A 65 -9.12 -4.01 -8.40
N ALA A 66 -9.20 -5.04 -7.56
CA ALA A 66 -9.77 -6.32 -7.96
C ALA A 66 -11.24 -6.19 -8.36
N ASP A 67 -12.02 -5.44 -7.60
CA ASP A 67 -13.42 -5.16 -7.93
C ASP A 67 -13.54 -4.43 -9.27
N ALA A 68 -12.70 -3.45 -9.53
CA ALA A 68 -12.71 -2.72 -10.79
C ALA A 68 -12.38 -3.64 -11.98
N LEU A 69 -11.46 -4.57 -11.80
CA LEU A 69 -11.13 -5.56 -12.83
C LEU A 69 -12.29 -6.53 -13.09
N GLU A 70 -13.00 -6.93 -12.06
CA GLU A 70 -14.18 -7.80 -12.22
C GLU A 70 -15.30 -7.12 -12.98
N GLN A 71 -15.48 -5.83 -12.80
CA GLN A 71 -16.48 -5.05 -13.53
C GLN A 71 -16.14 -4.87 -15.00
N HIS A 72 -14.88 -5.10 -15.37
CA HIS A 72 -14.39 -4.96 -16.74
C HIS A 72 -13.62 -6.21 -17.16
N PRO A 73 -14.30 -7.39 -17.20
CA PRO A 73 -13.61 -8.66 -17.40
C PRO A 73 -12.97 -8.82 -18.78
N PHE A 74 -13.35 -8.00 -19.73
CA PHE A 74 -12.79 -8.05 -21.08
C PHE A 74 -11.72 -7.02 -21.35
N ASN A 75 -11.11 -6.47 -20.33
CA ASN A 75 -10.03 -5.55 -20.53
C ASN A 75 -8.81 -6.30 -21.11
N PRO A 76 -8.49 -6.14 -22.39
CA PRO A 76 -7.41 -6.90 -23.02
C PRO A 76 -6.03 -6.50 -22.51
N TYR A 77 -5.92 -5.37 -21.87
CA TYR A 77 -4.64 -4.89 -21.36
C TYR A 77 -4.12 -5.71 -20.20
N ILE A 78 -4.98 -6.43 -19.52
CA ILE A 78 -4.57 -7.34 -18.47
C ILE A 78 -3.62 -8.40 -19.00
N LYS A 79 -3.78 -8.77 -20.25
CA LYS A 79 -2.99 -9.84 -20.88
C LYS A 79 -1.64 -9.38 -21.40
N THR A 80 -1.40 -8.11 -21.44
CA THR A 80 -0.18 -7.56 -22.05
C THR A 80 0.91 -7.25 -21.03
N PHE A 81 0.63 -7.47 -19.79
CA PHE A 81 1.63 -7.24 -18.72
C PHE A 81 2.52 -8.41 -18.48
#